data_c176bd5b1d8ee1f6abaa806848ed37fa
#
_entry.id   c176bd5b1d8ee1f6abaa806848ed37fa
#
_cell.length_a   1.000
_cell.length_b   1.000
_cell.length_c   1.000
_cell.angle_alpha   90.00
_cell.angle_beta   90.00
_cell.angle_gamma   90.00
#
_symmetry.space_group_name_H-M   'P 1'
#
loop_
_entity.id
_entity.type
_entity.pdbx_description
1 polymer ?
#
loop_
_entity_poly.entity_id
_entity_poly.type
_entity_poly.pdbx_seq_one_letter_code
_entity_poly.pdbx_strand_id
1 'polypeptide(L)'
;MTKSSFEKNIGIIGLGVLGSAIAKNFIDKNISISGYDINEKVFEGLKSNKIKAYDSINKISDKCKFLITSLPSETSLLNVAKSLSKNDKLVIIETSTLPLDCKLEAKNILLEKKITIFDAPLSGNRIAALEGKLSAYLSGYDKNKNEIQKILEVFCQKVTDVGDFGNGTIMKLIGNILNLVHNAVSAEVIGLGIKSGLDPKIIHDAISGTFSSSGVFENRGKLMVEEDYNREGMNFSTPIKDSAFITDLSKKYMMPLPIYQVALQYYYAAVAQGYFNKDAASVLKAIENNANIKRD
;
A
#
# COMPACT_ATOMS: atom_id res chain seq x y z
N MET A 1 -25.89 -15.17 -4.16
CA MET A 1 -24.78 -15.19 -3.18
C MET A 1 -25.40 -15.12 -1.79
N THR A 2 -25.25 -16.15 -0.98
CA THR A 2 -25.76 -16.20 0.40
C THR A 2 -25.10 -15.10 1.21
N LYS A 3 -25.90 -14.24 1.87
CA LYS A 3 -25.45 -13.22 2.83
C LYS A 3 -24.44 -13.85 3.77
N SER A 4 -23.18 -13.42 3.69
CA SER A 4 -22.10 -14.04 4.44
C SER A 4 -22.23 -13.74 5.93
N SER A 5 -21.97 -14.75 6.74
CA SER A 5 -22.13 -14.75 8.22
C SER A 5 -21.21 -13.73 8.95
N PHE A 6 -20.34 -12.99 8.26
CA PHE A 6 -19.43 -12.02 8.90
C PHE A 6 -19.92 -10.55 8.83
N GLU A 7 -21.14 -10.30 8.29
CA GLU A 7 -21.70 -8.93 8.10
C GLU A 7 -21.77 -8.05 9.37
N LYS A 8 -21.53 -8.58 10.56
CA LYS A 8 -21.62 -7.79 11.81
C LYS A 8 -20.34 -7.77 12.67
N ASN A 9 -19.25 -8.40 12.20
CA ASN A 9 -18.10 -8.68 13.07
C ASN A 9 -16.79 -8.10 12.54
N ILE A 10 -16.83 -7.16 11.60
CA ILE A 10 -15.63 -6.54 11.01
C ILE A 10 -15.48 -5.11 11.52
N GLY A 11 -14.29 -4.78 11.99
CA GLY A 11 -13.90 -3.42 12.33
C GLY A 11 -12.67 -2.97 11.53
N ILE A 12 -12.53 -1.66 11.41
CA ILE A 12 -11.37 -1.02 10.79
C ILE A 12 -10.77 -0.03 11.78
N ILE A 13 -9.48 -0.16 12.04
CA ILE A 13 -8.67 0.76 12.84
C ILE A 13 -7.73 1.51 11.90
N GLY A 14 -7.87 2.84 11.88
CA GLY A 14 -7.20 3.72 10.92
C GLY A 14 -8.03 3.91 9.65
N LEU A 15 -8.70 5.04 9.55
CA LEU A 15 -9.57 5.44 8.46
C LEU A 15 -8.95 6.60 7.63
N GLY A 16 -7.62 6.59 7.55
CA GLY A 16 -6.88 7.50 6.67
C GLY A 16 -7.13 7.20 5.18
N VAL A 17 -6.18 7.54 4.32
CA VAL A 17 -6.31 7.46 2.85
C VAL A 17 -6.77 6.09 2.34
N LEU A 18 -6.12 5.00 2.79
CA LEU A 18 -6.49 3.64 2.36
C LEU A 18 -7.62 3.05 3.22
N GLY A 19 -7.58 3.23 4.54
CA GLY A 19 -8.61 2.68 5.42
C GLY A 19 -10.01 3.21 5.12
N SER A 20 -10.15 4.48 4.76
CA SER A 20 -11.44 5.05 4.33
C SER A 20 -11.91 4.48 2.99
N ALA A 21 -10.99 4.23 2.04
CA ALA A 21 -11.32 3.58 0.77
C ALA A 21 -11.73 2.11 0.98
N ILE A 22 -11.06 1.39 1.89
CA ILE A 22 -11.45 0.04 2.30
C ILE A 22 -12.86 0.07 2.92
N ALA A 23 -13.11 0.98 3.87
CA ALA A 23 -14.42 1.13 4.50
C ALA A 23 -15.53 1.38 3.47
N LYS A 24 -15.27 2.22 2.46
CA LYS A 24 -16.19 2.51 1.38
C LYS A 24 -16.55 1.25 0.57
N ASN A 25 -15.60 0.35 0.30
CA ASN A 25 -15.91 -0.91 -0.41
C ASN A 25 -16.91 -1.78 0.37
N PHE A 26 -16.80 -1.87 1.69
CA PHE A 26 -17.78 -2.57 2.52
C PHE A 26 -19.15 -1.90 2.45
N ILE A 27 -19.18 -0.58 2.59
CA ILE A 27 -20.41 0.23 2.54
C ILE A 27 -21.12 0.05 1.19
N ASP A 28 -20.39 0.18 0.08
CA ASP A 28 -20.92 0.06 -1.29
C ASP A 28 -21.46 -1.35 -1.57
N LYS A 29 -20.89 -2.38 -0.93
CA LYS A 29 -21.39 -3.76 -0.97
C LYS A 29 -22.49 -4.05 0.06
N ASN A 30 -23.01 -3.02 0.73
CA ASN A 30 -24.06 -3.11 1.74
C ASN A 30 -23.66 -3.96 2.98
N ILE A 31 -22.38 -4.02 3.32
CA ILE A 31 -21.83 -4.71 4.49
C ILE A 31 -21.65 -3.70 5.62
N SER A 32 -22.21 -4.00 6.80
CA SER A 32 -22.06 -3.15 7.99
C SER A 32 -20.72 -3.41 8.68
N ILE A 33 -20.01 -2.33 9.02
CA ILE A 33 -18.71 -2.37 9.68
C ILE A 33 -18.66 -1.46 10.90
N SER A 34 -17.66 -1.68 11.75
CA SER A 34 -17.27 -0.77 12.83
C SER A 34 -16.01 -0.01 12.43
N GLY A 35 -15.84 1.22 12.93
CA GLY A 35 -14.67 2.03 12.64
C GLY A 35 -14.10 2.70 13.88
N TYR A 36 -12.77 2.85 13.92
CA TYR A 36 -12.05 3.65 14.89
C TYR A 36 -10.91 4.40 14.21
N ASP A 37 -10.79 5.67 14.49
CA ASP A 37 -9.64 6.51 14.14
C ASP A 37 -9.43 7.54 15.25
N ILE A 38 -8.18 7.94 15.48
CA ILE A 38 -7.84 9.01 16.44
C ILE A 38 -8.37 10.38 15.99
N ASN A 39 -8.61 10.56 14.69
CA ASN A 39 -9.20 11.74 14.08
C ASN A 39 -10.66 11.46 13.74
N GLU A 40 -11.58 11.83 14.61
CA GLU A 40 -13.01 11.60 14.42
C GLU A 40 -13.58 12.27 13.15
N LYS A 41 -12.94 13.31 12.62
CA LYS A 41 -13.38 14.00 11.39
C LYS A 41 -13.37 13.09 10.15
N VAL A 42 -12.62 11.98 10.16
CA VAL A 42 -12.62 11.04 9.03
C VAL A 42 -14.00 10.43 8.76
N PHE A 43 -14.87 10.35 9.78
CA PHE A 43 -16.23 9.84 9.64
C PHE A 43 -17.16 10.79 8.87
N GLU A 44 -16.83 12.08 8.79
CA GLU A 44 -17.60 13.04 7.99
C GLU A 44 -17.59 12.69 6.50
N GLY A 45 -16.47 12.09 6.01
CA GLY A 45 -16.32 11.60 4.64
C GLY A 45 -16.94 10.22 4.39
N LEU A 46 -17.36 9.53 5.46
CA LEU A 46 -17.91 8.15 5.40
C LEU A 46 -19.39 8.11 5.83
N LYS A 47 -20.16 9.18 5.54
CA LYS A 47 -21.57 9.29 5.94
C LYS A 47 -22.40 8.12 5.43
N SER A 48 -22.65 7.14 6.29
CA SER A 48 -23.45 5.95 6.00
C SER A 48 -23.94 5.32 7.30
N ASN A 49 -25.15 4.76 7.28
CA ASN A 49 -25.68 3.95 8.38
C ASN A 49 -25.02 2.56 8.46
N LYS A 50 -24.10 2.24 7.55
CA LYS A 50 -23.35 0.98 7.51
C LYS A 50 -22.03 1.03 8.25
N ILE A 51 -21.56 2.20 8.68
CA ILE A 51 -20.38 2.31 9.52
C ILE A 51 -20.75 2.85 10.90
N LYS A 52 -20.39 2.12 11.96
CA LYS A 52 -20.54 2.55 13.34
C LYS A 52 -19.19 3.01 13.89
N ALA A 53 -19.10 4.29 14.25
CA ALA A 53 -17.93 4.86 14.90
C ALA A 53 -17.82 4.40 16.37
N TYR A 54 -16.58 4.17 16.79
CA TYR A 54 -16.22 3.90 18.19
C TYR A 54 -15.14 4.89 18.64
N ASP A 55 -15.15 5.23 19.91
CA ASP A 55 -14.24 6.20 20.54
C ASP A 55 -13.00 5.54 21.18
N SER A 56 -12.91 4.22 21.18
CA SER A 56 -11.74 3.51 21.68
C SER A 56 -11.50 2.16 21.01
N ILE A 57 -10.22 1.76 21.00
CA ILE A 57 -9.75 0.48 20.44
C ILE A 57 -10.39 -0.70 21.18
N ASN A 58 -10.56 -0.63 22.51
CA ASN A 58 -11.17 -1.72 23.26
C ASN A 58 -12.67 -1.86 22.98
N LYS A 59 -13.39 -0.74 22.84
CA LYS A 59 -14.83 -0.79 22.52
C LYS A 59 -15.09 -1.41 21.14
N ILE A 60 -14.27 -1.10 20.13
CA ILE A 60 -14.41 -1.72 18.82
C ILE A 60 -14.00 -3.21 18.86
N SER A 61 -12.92 -3.56 19.57
CA SER A 61 -12.45 -4.95 19.69
C SER A 61 -13.44 -5.88 20.40
N ASP A 62 -14.23 -5.36 21.35
CA ASP A 62 -15.28 -6.12 22.05
C ASP A 62 -16.47 -6.45 21.14
N LYS A 63 -16.62 -5.77 20.02
CA LYS A 63 -17.76 -5.89 19.08
C LYS A 63 -17.39 -6.60 17.79
N CYS A 64 -16.11 -6.77 17.51
CA CYS A 64 -15.62 -7.31 16.24
C CYS A 64 -14.84 -8.62 16.50
N LYS A 65 -15.03 -9.59 15.60
CA LYS A 65 -14.17 -10.78 15.51
C LYS A 65 -12.92 -10.48 14.68
N PHE A 66 -13.06 -9.64 13.65
CA PHE A 66 -11.98 -9.27 12.73
C PHE A 66 -11.75 -7.77 12.79
N LEU A 67 -10.50 -7.37 12.99
CA LEU A 67 -10.06 -5.98 12.90
C LEU A 67 -9.04 -5.82 11.80
N ILE A 68 -9.38 -5.02 10.79
CA ILE A 68 -8.44 -4.58 9.77
C ILE A 68 -7.70 -3.36 10.32
N THR A 69 -6.37 -3.38 10.31
CA THR A 69 -5.55 -2.23 10.67
C THR A 69 -4.93 -1.61 9.43
N SER A 70 -5.07 -0.28 9.28
CA SER A 70 -4.49 0.51 8.18
C SER A 70 -3.82 1.75 8.76
N LEU A 71 -2.59 1.59 9.25
CA LEU A 71 -1.92 2.51 10.15
C LEU A 71 -0.72 3.20 9.51
N PRO A 72 -0.43 4.46 9.88
CA PRO A 72 0.62 5.25 9.22
C PRO A 72 2.04 4.93 9.69
N SER A 73 2.21 4.35 10.88
CA SER A 73 3.52 4.22 11.52
C SER A 73 3.64 3.00 12.42
N GLU A 74 4.89 2.63 12.71
CA GLU A 74 5.26 1.59 13.68
C GLU A 74 4.66 1.87 15.06
N THR A 75 4.82 3.11 15.54
CA THR A 75 4.26 3.54 16.83
C THR A 75 2.75 3.33 16.88
N SER A 76 2.04 3.61 15.78
CA SER A 76 0.59 3.39 15.71
C SER A 76 0.22 1.92 15.83
N LEU A 77 0.95 1.03 15.15
CA LEU A 77 0.71 -0.42 15.24
C LEU A 77 0.99 -0.96 16.63
N LEU A 78 2.14 -0.59 17.21
CA LEU A 78 2.50 -1.03 18.56
C LEU A 78 1.54 -0.49 19.62
N ASN A 79 1.07 0.75 19.48
CA ASN A 79 0.05 1.31 20.38
C ASN A 79 -1.27 0.54 20.29
N VAL A 80 -1.73 0.20 19.09
CA VAL A 80 -2.91 -0.66 18.91
C VAL A 80 -2.70 -2.01 19.60
N ALA A 81 -1.57 -2.68 19.34
CA ALA A 81 -1.27 -3.98 19.94
C ALA A 81 -1.21 -3.92 21.49
N LYS A 82 -0.61 -2.85 22.04
CA LYS A 82 -0.51 -2.64 23.49
C LYS A 82 -1.86 -2.30 24.14
N SER A 83 -2.71 -1.54 23.46
CA SER A 83 -4.00 -1.07 23.99
C SER A 83 -5.08 -2.16 24.04
N LEU A 84 -5.00 -3.18 23.18
CA LEU A 84 -5.97 -4.26 23.14
C LEU A 84 -5.92 -5.10 24.42
N SER A 85 -7.10 -5.46 24.94
CA SER A 85 -7.26 -6.40 26.04
C SER A 85 -7.16 -7.85 25.54
N LYS A 86 -6.89 -8.80 26.42
CA LYS A 86 -6.81 -10.24 26.11
C LYS A 86 -8.12 -10.74 25.49
N ASN A 87 -8.04 -11.35 24.29
CA ASN A 87 -9.22 -11.81 23.56
C ASN A 87 -8.85 -12.93 22.56
N ASP A 88 -9.15 -14.18 22.89
CA ASP A 88 -8.84 -15.36 22.08
C ASP A 88 -9.74 -15.55 20.84
N LYS A 89 -10.75 -14.69 20.69
CA LYS A 89 -11.65 -14.69 19.53
C LYS A 89 -11.30 -13.62 18.51
N LEU A 90 -10.44 -12.65 18.89
CA LEU A 90 -10.08 -11.53 18.05
C LEU A 90 -8.99 -11.92 17.05
N VAL A 91 -9.18 -11.52 15.81
CA VAL A 91 -8.23 -11.71 14.72
C VAL A 91 -7.92 -10.35 14.09
N ILE A 92 -6.65 -10.00 14.01
CA ILE A 92 -6.18 -8.79 13.36
C ILE A 92 -5.69 -9.11 11.94
N ILE A 93 -6.09 -8.29 10.99
CA ILE A 93 -5.63 -8.29 9.59
C ILE A 93 -4.82 -7.00 9.41
N GLU A 94 -3.50 -7.10 9.55
CA GLU A 94 -2.60 -5.95 9.46
C GLU A 94 -2.26 -5.66 8.00
N THR A 95 -2.73 -4.53 7.47
CA THR A 95 -2.63 -4.20 6.04
C THR A 95 -1.61 -3.10 5.72
N SER A 96 -0.98 -2.50 6.72
CA SER A 96 -0.03 -1.41 6.52
C SER A 96 1.29 -1.88 5.92
N THR A 97 2.00 -0.99 5.22
CA THR A 97 3.40 -1.22 4.84
C THR A 97 4.29 -0.63 5.92
N LEU A 98 4.80 -1.50 6.81
CA LEU A 98 5.64 -1.18 7.96
C LEU A 98 6.86 -2.11 7.99
N PRO A 99 7.92 -1.80 8.76
CA PRO A 99 9.06 -2.69 8.93
C PRO A 99 8.67 -4.07 9.45
N LEU A 100 9.33 -5.09 8.94
CA LEU A 100 9.08 -6.47 9.35
C LEU A 100 9.26 -6.66 10.86
N ASP A 101 10.32 -6.10 11.44
CA ASP A 101 10.63 -6.27 12.86
C ASP A 101 9.56 -5.64 13.76
N CYS A 102 8.99 -4.50 13.38
CA CYS A 102 7.85 -3.91 14.06
C CYS A 102 6.62 -4.83 14.04
N LYS A 103 6.32 -5.46 12.90
CA LYS A 103 5.19 -6.40 12.81
C LYS A 103 5.42 -7.68 13.62
N LEU A 104 6.65 -8.15 13.69
CA LEU A 104 7.03 -9.27 14.56
C LEU A 104 6.89 -8.91 16.05
N GLU A 105 7.29 -7.69 16.46
CA GLU A 105 7.05 -7.20 17.81
C GLU A 105 5.56 -7.12 18.12
N ALA A 106 4.77 -6.52 17.24
CA ALA A 106 3.31 -6.45 17.40
C ALA A 106 2.68 -7.86 17.54
N LYS A 107 3.13 -8.82 16.72
CA LYS A 107 2.69 -10.22 16.82
C LYS A 107 2.99 -10.81 18.20
N ASN A 108 4.18 -10.60 18.75
CA ASN A 108 4.56 -11.12 20.05
C ASN A 108 3.67 -10.53 21.17
N ILE A 109 3.44 -9.21 21.16
CA ILE A 109 2.55 -8.52 22.11
C ILE A 109 1.12 -9.11 22.04
N LEU A 110 0.61 -9.32 20.82
CA LEU A 110 -0.74 -9.85 20.61
C LEU A 110 -0.86 -11.32 21.00
N LEU A 111 0.19 -12.11 20.79
CA LEU A 111 0.22 -13.53 21.17
C LEU A 111 0.09 -13.70 22.70
N GLU A 112 0.74 -12.86 23.50
CA GLU A 112 0.60 -12.84 24.98
C GLU A 112 -0.86 -12.57 25.41
N LYS A 113 -1.59 -11.81 24.56
CA LYS A 113 -3.01 -11.50 24.75
C LYS A 113 -3.95 -12.53 24.12
N LYS A 114 -3.41 -13.62 23.56
CA LYS A 114 -4.15 -14.66 22.81
C LYS A 114 -4.87 -14.15 21.57
N ILE A 115 -4.44 -13.03 21.01
CA ILE A 115 -4.99 -12.44 19.80
C ILE A 115 -4.20 -12.95 18.58
N THR A 116 -4.90 -13.47 17.59
CA THR A 116 -4.30 -13.87 16.32
C THR A 116 -4.07 -12.65 15.43
N ILE A 117 -2.93 -12.60 14.75
CA ILE A 117 -2.63 -11.57 13.74
C ILE A 117 -2.18 -12.20 12.44
N PHE A 118 -2.68 -11.66 11.32
CA PHE A 118 -2.22 -11.92 9.95
C PHE A 118 -1.54 -10.68 9.39
N ASP A 119 -0.47 -10.89 8.64
CA ASP A 119 0.20 -9.86 7.86
C ASP A 119 -0.32 -9.91 6.43
N ALA A 120 -0.97 -8.84 5.97
CA ALA A 120 -1.63 -8.76 4.68
C ALA A 120 -1.46 -7.38 4.01
N PRO A 121 -0.22 -6.92 3.79
CA PRO A 121 0.03 -5.62 3.19
C PRO A 121 -0.56 -5.53 1.78
N LEU A 122 -0.99 -4.32 1.43
CA LEU A 122 -1.73 -4.03 0.20
C LEU A 122 -0.82 -3.45 -0.88
N SER A 123 -1.09 -3.82 -2.11
CA SER A 123 -0.48 -3.24 -3.31
C SER A 123 -1.56 -2.57 -4.16
N GLY A 124 -1.32 -1.32 -4.51
CA GLY A 124 -2.20 -0.41 -5.20
C GLY A 124 -2.25 0.95 -4.52
N ASN A 125 -2.76 1.95 -5.23
CA ASN A 125 -2.97 3.31 -4.71
C ASN A 125 -4.42 3.52 -4.24
N ARG A 126 -4.75 4.75 -3.82
CA ARG A 126 -6.11 5.10 -3.37
C ARG A 126 -7.17 4.85 -4.45
N ILE A 127 -6.88 5.12 -5.72
CA ILE A 127 -7.82 4.90 -6.83
C ILE A 127 -8.15 3.42 -6.94
N ALA A 128 -7.14 2.56 -6.99
CA ALA A 128 -7.34 1.11 -6.98
C ALA A 128 -8.07 0.62 -5.71
N ALA A 129 -7.82 1.26 -4.56
CA ALA A 129 -8.54 0.95 -3.33
C ALA A 129 -10.02 1.27 -3.41
N LEU A 130 -10.40 2.44 -3.94
CA LEU A 130 -11.80 2.84 -4.13
C LEU A 130 -12.54 1.93 -5.11
N GLU A 131 -11.84 1.41 -6.12
CA GLU A 131 -12.40 0.50 -7.13
C GLU A 131 -12.43 -0.98 -6.68
N GLY A 132 -11.93 -1.30 -5.49
CA GLY A 132 -11.81 -2.69 -5.02
C GLY A 132 -10.78 -3.51 -5.79
N LYS A 133 -9.78 -2.85 -6.39
CA LYS A 133 -8.76 -3.45 -7.28
C LYS A 133 -7.38 -3.58 -6.62
N LEU A 134 -7.30 -3.55 -5.29
CA LEU A 134 -6.05 -3.81 -4.59
C LEU A 134 -5.59 -5.25 -4.76
N SER A 135 -4.31 -5.50 -4.52
CA SER A 135 -3.77 -6.84 -4.30
C SER A 135 -3.29 -6.95 -2.85
N ALA A 136 -3.55 -8.09 -2.20
CA ALA A 136 -3.08 -8.39 -0.85
C ALA A 136 -2.11 -9.57 -0.84
N TYR A 137 -1.05 -9.49 -0.05
CA TYR A 137 -0.12 -10.58 0.22
C TYR A 137 -0.41 -11.14 1.62
N LEU A 138 -1.31 -12.13 1.69
CA LEU A 138 -1.75 -12.72 2.95
C LEU A 138 -0.71 -13.68 3.51
N SER A 139 -0.30 -13.48 4.75
CA SER A 139 0.63 -14.36 5.44
C SER A 139 0.25 -14.58 6.91
N GLY A 140 0.55 -15.78 7.42
CA GLY A 140 0.15 -16.25 8.73
C GLY A 140 -0.70 -17.51 8.67
N TYR A 141 -0.83 -18.20 9.83
CA TYR A 141 -1.58 -19.45 9.95
C TYR A 141 -2.56 -19.38 11.11
N ASP A 142 -3.82 -19.66 10.82
CA ASP A 142 -4.89 -19.87 11.78
C ASP A 142 -6.11 -20.47 11.04
N LYS A 143 -7.01 -21.10 11.79
CA LYS A 143 -8.28 -21.65 11.29
C LYS A 143 -9.17 -20.63 10.58
N ASN A 144 -8.99 -19.34 10.85
CA ASN A 144 -9.77 -18.25 10.25
C ASN A 144 -9.24 -17.80 8.87
N LYS A 145 -8.16 -18.38 8.35
CA LYS A 145 -7.50 -17.92 7.11
C LYS A 145 -8.46 -17.80 5.91
N ASN A 146 -9.35 -18.76 5.74
CA ASN A 146 -10.35 -18.72 4.66
C ASN A 146 -11.37 -17.57 4.83
N GLU A 147 -11.73 -17.22 6.07
CA GLU A 147 -12.62 -16.08 6.34
C GLU A 147 -11.88 -14.77 6.05
N ILE A 148 -10.61 -14.68 6.43
CA ILE A 148 -9.77 -13.49 6.17
C ILE A 148 -9.62 -13.28 4.66
N GLN A 149 -9.36 -14.34 3.89
CA GLN A 149 -9.29 -14.23 2.43
C GLN A 149 -10.57 -13.63 1.86
N LYS A 150 -11.75 -14.10 2.28
CA LYS A 150 -13.05 -13.56 1.85
C LYS A 150 -13.25 -12.09 2.28
N ILE A 151 -12.74 -11.70 3.45
CA ILE A 151 -12.78 -10.30 3.91
C ILE A 151 -11.91 -9.43 3.00
N LEU A 152 -10.69 -9.87 2.68
CA LEU A 152 -9.78 -9.16 1.78
C LEU A 152 -10.36 -9.05 0.36
N GLU A 153 -11.03 -10.06 -0.16
CA GLU A 153 -11.70 -10.07 -1.47
C GLU A 153 -12.85 -9.04 -1.59
N VAL A 154 -13.29 -8.43 -0.49
CA VAL A 154 -14.24 -7.32 -0.54
C VAL A 154 -13.62 -6.08 -1.21
N PHE A 155 -12.33 -5.83 -1.02
CA PHE A 155 -11.62 -4.65 -1.52
C PHE A 155 -10.34 -4.97 -2.32
N CYS A 156 -10.05 -6.25 -2.51
CA CYS A 156 -8.93 -6.73 -3.32
C CYS A 156 -9.43 -7.56 -4.50
N GLN A 157 -8.87 -7.31 -5.68
CA GLN A 157 -9.09 -8.17 -6.84
C GLN A 157 -8.24 -9.43 -6.82
N LYS A 158 -7.14 -9.43 -6.04
CA LYS A 158 -6.22 -10.55 -5.90
C LYS A 158 -5.75 -10.66 -4.46
N VAL A 159 -5.91 -11.84 -3.89
CA VAL A 159 -5.34 -12.20 -2.58
C VAL A 159 -4.40 -13.39 -2.81
N THR A 160 -3.13 -13.22 -2.49
CA THR A 160 -2.13 -14.29 -2.65
C THR A 160 -1.66 -14.72 -1.26
N ASP A 161 -1.84 -16.00 -0.95
CA ASP A 161 -1.26 -16.60 0.25
C ASP A 161 0.24 -16.80 0.03
N VAL A 162 1.05 -16.21 0.91
CA VAL A 162 2.52 -16.27 0.83
C VAL A 162 3.14 -16.98 2.06
N GLY A 163 2.33 -17.72 2.81
CA GLY A 163 2.80 -18.62 3.87
C GLY A 163 2.96 -17.97 5.23
N ASP A 164 4.15 -18.08 5.83
CA ASP A 164 4.44 -17.67 7.20
C ASP A 164 4.27 -16.17 7.43
N PHE A 165 3.83 -15.80 8.66
CA PHE A 165 3.66 -14.41 9.06
C PHE A 165 4.94 -13.60 8.81
N GLY A 166 4.78 -12.46 8.16
CA GLY A 166 5.86 -11.57 7.72
C GLY A 166 6.27 -11.74 6.25
N ASN A 167 5.95 -12.90 5.63
CA ASN A 167 6.19 -13.09 4.20
C ASN A 167 5.38 -12.10 3.34
N GLY A 168 4.22 -11.68 3.81
CA GLY A 168 3.42 -10.63 3.16
C GLY A 168 4.19 -9.33 3.05
N THR A 169 4.78 -8.88 4.18
CA THR A 169 5.63 -7.68 4.21
C THR A 169 6.85 -7.85 3.29
N ILE A 170 7.55 -8.98 3.33
CA ILE A 170 8.69 -9.25 2.45
C ILE A 170 8.25 -9.17 0.97
N MET A 171 7.14 -9.84 0.61
CA MET A 171 6.61 -9.82 -0.77
C MET A 171 6.23 -8.41 -1.21
N LYS A 172 5.61 -7.61 -0.32
CA LYS A 172 5.30 -6.20 -0.60
C LYS A 172 6.55 -5.39 -0.91
N LEU A 173 7.61 -5.55 -0.11
CA LEU A 173 8.87 -4.84 -0.32
C LEU A 173 9.56 -5.27 -1.62
N ILE A 174 9.56 -6.58 -1.95
CA ILE A 174 10.06 -7.09 -3.22
C ILE A 174 9.29 -6.48 -4.40
N GLY A 175 7.96 -6.43 -4.33
CA GLY A 175 7.15 -5.78 -5.36
C GLY A 175 7.46 -4.28 -5.50
N ASN A 176 7.74 -3.60 -4.39
CA ASN A 176 8.08 -2.19 -4.40
C ASN A 176 9.49 -1.92 -4.99
N ILE A 177 10.45 -2.85 -4.86
CA ILE A 177 11.72 -2.77 -5.59
C ILE A 177 11.45 -2.69 -7.10
N LEU A 178 10.64 -3.61 -7.64
CA LEU A 178 10.29 -3.60 -9.06
C LEU A 178 9.58 -2.28 -9.45
N ASN A 179 8.63 -1.81 -8.64
CA ASN A 179 7.92 -0.57 -8.91
C ASN A 179 8.87 0.65 -9.01
N LEU A 180 9.84 0.77 -8.09
CA LEU A 180 10.80 1.87 -8.11
C LEU A 180 11.75 1.78 -9.30
N VAL A 181 12.32 0.60 -9.53
CA VAL A 181 13.27 0.38 -10.64
C VAL A 181 12.59 0.59 -11.99
N HIS A 182 11.40 -0.01 -12.20
CA HIS A 182 10.67 0.15 -13.46
C HIS A 182 10.27 1.61 -13.72
N ASN A 183 9.90 2.37 -12.68
CA ASN A 183 9.59 3.79 -12.85
C ASN A 183 10.84 4.60 -13.22
N ALA A 184 11.99 4.33 -12.59
CA ALA A 184 13.24 5.00 -12.90
C ALA A 184 13.71 4.69 -14.33
N VAL A 185 13.74 3.40 -14.72
CA VAL A 185 14.16 3.02 -16.08
C VAL A 185 13.17 3.50 -17.14
N SER A 186 11.87 3.57 -16.84
CA SER A 186 10.88 4.16 -17.75
C SER A 186 11.20 5.64 -18.02
N ALA A 187 11.57 6.37 -16.98
CA ALA A 187 11.97 7.77 -17.11
C ALA A 187 13.26 7.93 -17.93
N GLU A 188 14.27 7.07 -17.72
CA GLU A 188 15.50 7.10 -18.53
C GLU A 188 15.22 6.82 -20.01
N VAL A 189 14.42 5.79 -20.32
CA VAL A 189 14.08 5.39 -21.69
C VAL A 189 13.31 6.50 -22.42
N ILE A 190 12.29 7.08 -21.75
CA ILE A 190 11.52 8.18 -22.33
C ILE A 190 12.42 9.41 -22.49
N GLY A 191 13.23 9.75 -21.48
CA GLY A 191 14.17 10.87 -21.54
C GLY A 191 15.20 10.72 -22.67
N LEU A 192 15.78 9.54 -22.86
CA LEU A 192 16.70 9.26 -23.97
C LEU A 192 15.99 9.42 -25.32
N GLY A 193 14.79 8.88 -25.46
CA GLY A 193 14.01 9.01 -26.70
C GLY A 193 13.70 10.45 -27.04
N ILE A 194 13.25 11.27 -26.07
CA ILE A 194 13.02 12.72 -26.28
C ILE A 194 14.32 13.42 -26.69
N LYS A 195 15.42 13.14 -25.99
CA LYS A 195 16.73 13.73 -26.31
C LYS A 195 17.22 13.37 -27.70
N SER A 196 16.78 12.20 -28.22
CA SER A 196 17.10 11.72 -29.58
C SER A 196 16.14 12.25 -30.65
N GLY A 197 15.17 13.10 -30.29
CA GLY A 197 14.22 13.70 -31.21
C GLY A 197 12.95 12.90 -31.48
N LEU A 198 12.68 11.85 -30.69
CA LEU A 198 11.43 11.08 -30.79
C LEU A 198 10.30 11.76 -29.98
N ASP A 199 9.10 11.71 -30.52
CA ASP A 199 7.89 12.10 -29.80
C ASP A 199 7.67 11.13 -28.63
N PRO A 200 7.55 11.62 -27.37
CA PRO A 200 7.33 10.78 -26.19
C PRO A 200 6.08 9.91 -26.28
N LYS A 201 5.04 10.35 -26.99
CA LYS A 201 3.84 9.56 -27.22
C LYS A 201 4.13 8.36 -28.11
N ILE A 202 4.91 8.54 -29.17
CA ILE A 202 5.32 7.43 -30.05
C ILE A 202 6.14 6.41 -29.25
N ILE A 203 7.06 6.88 -28.39
CA ILE A 203 7.86 5.98 -27.54
C ILE A 203 6.94 5.10 -26.65
N HIS A 204 5.98 5.73 -25.96
CA HIS A 204 5.06 5.04 -25.07
C HIS A 204 4.19 4.05 -25.84
N ASP A 205 3.56 4.48 -26.95
CA ASP A 205 2.64 3.65 -27.73
C ASP A 205 3.36 2.45 -28.38
N ALA A 206 4.60 2.64 -28.84
CA ALA A 206 5.39 1.58 -29.48
C ALA A 206 5.89 0.50 -28.49
N ILE A 207 6.12 0.86 -27.23
CA ILE A 207 6.62 -0.06 -26.20
C ILE A 207 5.47 -0.72 -25.43
N SER A 208 4.37 -0.01 -25.20
CA SER A 208 3.23 -0.54 -24.44
C SER A 208 2.67 -1.83 -25.04
N GLY A 209 2.41 -2.81 -24.20
CA GLY A 209 1.91 -4.13 -24.62
C GLY A 209 2.95 -5.06 -25.25
N THR A 210 4.21 -4.62 -25.41
CA THR A 210 5.30 -5.46 -25.95
C THR A 210 6.06 -6.18 -24.82
N PHE A 211 6.96 -7.10 -25.18
CA PHE A 211 7.83 -7.79 -24.22
C PHE A 211 8.71 -6.84 -23.40
N SER A 212 9.05 -5.66 -23.93
CA SER A 212 9.87 -4.65 -23.24
C SER A 212 9.06 -3.78 -22.26
N SER A 213 7.72 -3.92 -22.24
CA SER A 213 6.85 -3.15 -21.38
C SER A 213 6.80 -3.69 -19.95
N SER A 214 6.24 -2.90 -19.06
CA SER A 214 5.84 -3.31 -17.72
C SER A 214 4.57 -2.53 -17.32
N GLY A 215 3.77 -3.07 -16.38
CA GLY A 215 2.62 -2.36 -15.86
C GLY A 215 2.96 -0.97 -15.27
N VAL A 216 4.19 -0.76 -14.80
CA VAL A 216 4.67 0.55 -14.35
C VAL A 216 4.94 1.46 -15.54
N PHE A 217 5.60 0.98 -16.60
CA PHE A 217 5.81 1.73 -17.83
C PHE A 217 4.48 2.18 -18.45
N GLU A 218 3.52 1.26 -18.58
CA GLU A 218 2.20 1.55 -19.17
C GLU A 218 1.44 2.64 -18.39
N ASN A 219 1.46 2.56 -17.05
CA ASN A 219 0.73 3.51 -16.23
C ASN A 219 1.48 4.82 -16.00
N ARG A 220 2.76 4.76 -15.60
CA ARG A 220 3.53 5.95 -15.26
C ARG A 220 4.23 6.57 -16.47
N GLY A 221 4.61 5.76 -17.45
CA GLY A 221 5.09 6.26 -18.73
C GLY A 221 4.06 7.17 -19.40
N LYS A 222 2.76 6.82 -19.32
CA LYS A 222 1.69 7.70 -19.78
C LYS A 222 1.71 9.05 -19.07
N LEU A 223 1.88 9.08 -17.73
CA LEU A 223 1.97 10.34 -16.97
C LEU A 223 3.21 11.15 -17.35
N MET A 224 4.32 10.46 -17.64
CA MET A 224 5.56 11.08 -18.09
C MET A 224 5.39 11.73 -19.48
N VAL A 225 4.65 11.08 -20.37
CA VAL A 225 4.32 11.60 -21.70
C VAL A 225 3.42 12.82 -21.61
N GLU A 226 2.35 12.74 -20.83
CA GLU A 226 1.32 13.78 -20.63
C GLU A 226 1.75 14.90 -19.67
N GLU A 227 2.90 14.76 -19.00
CA GLU A 227 3.36 15.64 -17.90
C GLU A 227 2.33 15.83 -16.78
N ASP A 228 1.45 14.84 -16.58
CA ASP A 228 0.40 14.88 -15.56
C ASP A 228 0.91 14.41 -14.20
N TYR A 229 1.63 15.29 -13.51
CA TYR A 229 2.24 15.01 -12.20
C TYR A 229 1.45 15.59 -11.02
N ASN A 230 0.33 16.29 -11.26
CA ASN A 230 -0.44 16.96 -10.22
C ASN A 230 -1.66 16.16 -9.74
N ARG A 231 -1.85 14.96 -10.26
CA ARG A 231 -2.99 14.12 -9.92
C ARG A 231 -2.90 13.55 -8.50
N GLU A 232 -4.03 13.20 -7.94
CA GLU A 232 -4.08 12.40 -6.72
C GLU A 232 -3.52 11.00 -7.02
N GLY A 233 -2.36 10.69 -6.47
CA GLY A 233 -1.66 9.45 -6.76
C GLY A 233 -0.62 9.11 -5.71
N MET A 234 0.53 8.64 -6.15
CA MET A 234 1.64 8.28 -5.29
C MET A 234 2.73 9.35 -5.35
N ASN A 235 2.72 10.30 -4.42
CA ASN A 235 3.82 11.25 -4.27
C ASN A 235 5.09 10.56 -3.71
N PHE A 236 6.19 11.30 -3.59
CA PHE A 236 7.48 10.75 -3.16
C PHE A 236 7.52 10.29 -1.70
N SER A 237 6.56 10.67 -0.84
CA SER A 237 6.56 10.24 0.56
C SER A 237 6.53 8.72 0.72
N THR A 238 5.73 8.02 -0.10
CA THR A 238 5.62 6.56 -0.05
C THR A 238 6.88 5.85 -0.53
N PRO A 239 7.42 6.09 -1.75
CA PRO A 239 8.65 5.44 -2.19
C PRO A 239 9.86 5.77 -1.31
N ILE A 240 9.99 6.98 -0.79
CA ILE A 240 11.09 7.34 0.13
C ILE A 240 10.96 6.58 1.46
N LYS A 241 9.76 6.52 2.05
CA LYS A 241 9.52 5.73 3.27
C LYS A 241 9.82 4.25 3.03
N ASP A 242 9.28 3.67 1.97
CA ASP A 242 9.44 2.24 1.68
C ASP A 242 10.89 1.89 1.31
N SER A 243 11.66 2.85 0.78
CA SER A 243 13.08 2.64 0.48
C SER A 243 13.93 2.39 1.73
N ALA A 244 13.59 3.01 2.85
CA ALA A 244 14.26 2.74 4.12
C ALA A 244 14.02 1.27 4.53
N PHE A 245 12.78 0.79 4.46
CA PHE A 245 12.43 -0.59 4.82
C PHE A 245 13.09 -1.62 3.90
N ILE A 246 13.16 -1.33 2.59
CA ILE A 246 13.85 -2.19 1.61
C ILE A 246 15.35 -2.24 1.92
N THR A 247 15.96 -1.10 2.23
CA THR A 247 17.40 -1.02 2.57
C THR A 247 17.70 -1.81 3.84
N ASP A 248 16.85 -1.71 4.86
CA ASP A 248 17.03 -2.45 6.11
C ASP A 248 16.82 -3.95 5.91
N LEU A 249 15.85 -4.35 5.09
CA LEU A 249 15.66 -5.75 4.71
C LEU A 249 16.89 -6.30 3.96
N SER A 250 17.43 -5.53 3.01
CA SER A 250 18.64 -5.86 2.25
C SER A 250 19.85 -6.08 3.18
N LYS A 251 20.07 -5.17 4.13
CA LYS A 251 21.13 -5.29 5.15
C LYS A 251 20.94 -6.52 6.02
N LYS A 252 19.71 -6.77 6.50
CA LYS A 252 19.39 -7.93 7.35
C LYS A 252 19.76 -9.25 6.71
N TYR A 253 19.56 -9.39 5.41
CA TYR A 253 19.88 -10.60 4.65
C TYR A 253 21.22 -10.53 3.89
N MET A 254 22.00 -9.46 4.05
CA MET A 254 23.27 -9.24 3.34
C MET A 254 23.12 -9.38 1.81
N MET A 255 21.95 -8.99 1.28
CA MET A 255 21.63 -9.08 -0.15
C MET A 255 21.91 -7.75 -0.85
N PRO A 256 22.92 -7.67 -1.74
CA PRO A 256 23.23 -6.44 -2.47
C PRO A 256 22.12 -6.13 -3.49
N LEU A 257 21.71 -4.87 -3.56
CA LEU A 257 20.69 -4.36 -4.49
C LEU A 257 21.23 -3.18 -5.31
N PRO A 258 22.31 -3.33 -6.11
CA PRO A 258 22.96 -2.19 -6.78
C PRO A 258 22.03 -1.46 -7.76
N ILE A 259 21.25 -2.17 -8.58
CA ILE A 259 20.30 -1.57 -9.54
C ILE A 259 19.26 -0.72 -8.82
N TYR A 260 18.71 -1.24 -7.72
CA TYR A 260 17.75 -0.53 -6.89
C TYR A 260 18.36 0.74 -6.27
N GLN A 261 19.59 0.66 -5.76
CA GLN A 261 20.27 1.80 -5.15
C GLN A 261 20.57 2.90 -6.15
N VAL A 262 20.94 2.56 -7.39
CA VAL A 262 21.11 3.54 -8.47
C VAL A 262 19.75 4.18 -8.82
N ALA A 263 18.70 3.37 -9.01
CA ALA A 263 17.36 3.88 -9.29
C ALA A 263 16.87 4.86 -8.21
N LEU A 264 17.15 4.58 -6.94
CA LEU A 264 16.76 5.43 -5.80
C LEU A 264 17.39 6.84 -5.87
N GLN A 265 18.58 7.00 -6.48
CA GLN A 265 19.20 8.32 -6.63
C GLN A 265 18.35 9.27 -7.50
N TYR A 266 17.62 8.76 -8.48
CA TYR A 266 16.70 9.60 -9.26
C TYR A 266 15.53 10.13 -8.41
N TYR A 267 15.05 9.35 -7.44
CA TYR A 267 14.03 9.81 -6.50
C TYR A 267 14.57 10.91 -5.59
N TYR A 268 15.79 10.76 -5.09
CA TYR A 268 16.44 11.80 -4.30
C TYR A 268 16.69 13.07 -5.12
N ALA A 269 17.14 12.94 -6.36
CA ALA A 269 17.30 14.05 -7.27
C ALA A 269 15.98 14.80 -7.53
N ALA A 270 14.89 14.06 -7.78
CA ALA A 270 13.57 14.66 -7.98
C ALA A 270 13.08 15.40 -6.74
N VAL A 271 13.26 14.82 -5.54
CA VAL A 271 12.91 15.48 -4.27
C VAL A 271 13.75 16.75 -4.06
N ALA A 272 15.05 16.69 -4.29
CA ALA A 272 15.96 17.83 -4.17
C ALA A 272 15.63 18.97 -5.14
N GLN A 273 15.04 18.63 -6.31
CA GLN A 273 14.57 19.59 -7.32
C GLN A 273 13.12 20.08 -7.08
N GLY A 274 12.50 19.77 -5.93
CA GLY A 274 11.21 20.33 -5.51
C GLY A 274 9.98 19.51 -5.93
N TYR A 275 10.14 18.28 -6.45
CA TYR A 275 9.02 17.46 -6.93
C TYR A 275 8.38 16.59 -5.82
N PHE A 276 8.72 16.75 -4.55
CA PHE A 276 8.25 15.90 -3.43
C PHE A 276 6.73 15.66 -3.42
N ASN A 277 5.94 16.69 -3.69
CA ASN A 277 4.46 16.63 -3.66
C ASN A 277 3.83 16.22 -5.00
N LYS A 278 4.64 15.95 -6.03
CA LYS A 278 4.18 15.50 -7.35
C LYS A 278 4.09 13.97 -7.39
N ASP A 279 3.39 13.42 -8.39
CA ASP A 279 3.45 11.97 -8.64
C ASP A 279 4.90 11.54 -8.91
N ALA A 280 5.27 10.36 -8.42
CA ALA A 280 6.63 9.82 -8.56
C ALA A 280 7.06 9.58 -10.03
N ALA A 281 6.14 9.64 -11.01
CA ALA A 281 6.47 9.70 -12.42
C ALA A 281 7.30 10.95 -12.78
N SER A 282 7.22 12.02 -11.97
CA SER A 282 8.03 13.23 -12.15
C SER A 282 9.55 13.03 -11.91
N VAL A 283 10.00 11.81 -11.59
CA VAL A 283 11.41 11.41 -11.71
C VAL A 283 11.95 11.77 -13.10
N LEU A 284 11.14 11.69 -14.16
CA LEU A 284 11.54 12.13 -15.51
C LEU A 284 11.97 13.60 -15.53
N LYS A 285 11.30 14.50 -14.79
CA LYS A 285 11.71 15.91 -14.74
C LYS A 285 13.12 16.10 -14.18
N ALA A 286 13.51 15.30 -13.19
CA ALA A 286 14.88 15.34 -12.69
C ALA A 286 15.89 14.88 -13.73
N ILE A 287 15.56 13.87 -14.52
CA ILE A 287 16.39 13.39 -15.64
C ILE A 287 16.47 14.45 -16.75
N GLU A 288 15.33 15.04 -17.13
CA GLU A 288 15.27 16.12 -18.13
C GLU A 288 16.16 17.30 -17.73
N ASN A 289 16.06 17.75 -16.48
CA ASN A 289 16.88 18.84 -15.96
C ASN A 289 18.39 18.49 -16.01
N ASN A 290 18.75 17.29 -15.54
CA ASN A 290 20.15 16.84 -15.53
C ASN A 290 20.73 16.68 -16.94
N ALA A 291 19.91 16.30 -17.92
CA ALA A 291 20.31 16.09 -19.31
C ALA A 291 20.08 17.31 -20.21
N ASN A 292 19.62 18.45 -19.66
CA ASN A 292 19.21 19.64 -20.41
C ASN A 292 18.26 19.27 -21.58
N ILE A 293 17.20 18.52 -21.25
CA ILE A 293 16.11 18.20 -22.18
C ILE A 293 15.03 19.27 -22.02
N LYS A 294 14.63 19.87 -23.14
CA LYS A 294 13.50 20.78 -23.22
C LYS A 294 12.41 20.12 -24.06
N ARG A 295 11.17 20.21 -23.60
CA ARG A 295 9.99 19.87 -24.41
C ARG A 295 9.41 21.16 -24.95
N ASP A 296 9.04 21.16 -26.20
CA ASP A 296 8.34 22.28 -26.87
C ASP A 296 6.89 22.37 -26.40
#